data_9095a7c4de25d51a15cc535e8d0c6e62
#
_entry.id   9095a7c4de25d51a15cc535e8d0c6e62
#
_cell.length_a   1.000
_cell.length_b   1.000
_cell.length_c   1.000
_cell.angle_alpha   90.00
_cell.angle_beta   90.00
_cell.angle_gamma   90.00
#
_symmetry.space_group_name_H-M   'P 1'
#
loop_
_entity.id
_entity.type
_entity.pdbx_description
1 polymer ?
#
loop_
_entity_poly.entity_id
_entity_poly.type
_entity_poly.pdbx_seq_one_letter_code
_entity_poly.pdbx_strand_id
1 'polypeptide(L)'
;TAAFAVLSACASGPQDGAPQQATYQGIETLLLDGDLVSFRVAMTGARDNADVEAYGRCAAAQYALIRGFGFARHVRTNVANAGGVWRGDAVYTISAALPRGLKTIDAEVTVRDCGAQGIPTV
;
A
#
# COMPACT_ATOMS: atom_id res chain seq x y z
N THR A 1 17.82 38.12 -39.64
CA THR A 1 18.11 37.59 -39.45
C THR A 1 17.95 36.83 -38.35
N ALA A 2 17.83 36.27 -37.87
CA ALA A 2 17.67 35.64 -36.94
C ALA A 2 16.90 34.74 -36.46
N ALA A 3 16.74 34.18 -36.13
CA ALA A 3 16.02 33.36 -35.78
C ALA A 3 15.84 32.56 -34.84
N PHE A 4 15.72 32.05 -34.55
CA PHE A 4 15.50 31.36 -33.70
C PHE A 4 14.87 30.48 -33.06
N ALA A 5 14.76 30.02 -32.66
CA ALA A 5 14.38 29.14 -32.28
C ALA A 5 13.89 28.55 -31.36
N VAL A 6 13.73 28.25 -30.94
CA VAL A 6 13.33 27.75 -30.04
C VAL A 6 12.85 26.75 -29.47
N LEU A 7 12.76 26.12 -29.37
CA LEU A 7 12.36 25.23 -28.83
C LEU A 7 11.86 24.65 -27.96
N SER A 8 11.84 24.50 -27.52
CA SER A 8 11.42 23.96 -26.63
C SER A 8 10.91 22.93 -26.29
N ALA A 9 10.72 22.56 -26.41
CA ALA A 9 10.26 21.54 -26.19
C ALA A 9 10.15 20.87 -25.18
N CYS A 10 10.42 20.47 -24.97
CA CYS A 10 10.41 19.80 -24.08
C CYS A 10 9.59 19.46 -23.36
N ALA A 11 9.40 19.67 -23.07
CA ALA A 11 8.75 19.44 -22.30
C ALA A 11 8.03 18.51 -22.22
N SER A 12 7.83 18.24 -22.39
CA SER A 12 7.19 17.48 -22.24
C SER A 12 6.83 16.61 -21.75
N GLY A 13 6.76 16.31 -21.71
CA GLY A 13 6.40 15.43 -21.40
C GLY A 13 6.02 14.72 -20.78
N PRO A 14 6.00 14.52 -20.53
CA PRO A 14 5.83 13.77 -19.86
C PRO A 14 5.10 13.12 -19.44
N GLN A 15 4.75 13.34 -19.27
CA GLN A 15 3.91 12.85 -18.81
C GLN A 15 3.51 11.71 -19.37
N ASP A 16 3.70 11.54 -20.31
CA ASP A 16 3.32 10.50 -20.87
C ASP A 16 3.90 9.47 -20.24
N GLY A 17 4.00 8.67 -20.07
CA GLY A 17 4.60 7.66 -19.46
C GLY A 17 4.91 7.86 -18.03
N ALA A 18 4.69 8.99 -17.56
CA ALA A 18 4.89 9.23 -16.15
C ALA A 18 3.94 8.36 -15.36
N PRO A 19 4.42 7.69 -14.34
CA PRO A 19 3.51 6.90 -13.51
C PRO A 19 2.53 7.80 -12.82
N GLN A 20 1.34 7.30 -12.62
CA GLN A 20 0.39 8.03 -11.83
C GLN A 20 0.92 8.17 -10.44
N GLN A 21 0.68 9.31 -9.86
CA GLN A 21 1.02 9.54 -8.49
C GLN A 21 -0.01 8.88 -7.61
N ALA A 22 0.42 7.94 -6.81
CA ALA A 22 -0.45 7.33 -5.83
C ALA A 22 -0.74 8.33 -4.72
N THR A 23 -1.99 8.48 -4.37
CA THR A 23 -2.40 9.30 -3.24
C THR A 23 -3.07 8.40 -2.23
N TYR A 24 -2.48 8.28 -1.07
CA TYR A 24 -2.97 7.41 -0.01
C TYR A 24 -3.91 8.20 0.87
N GLN A 25 -5.17 7.74 0.96
CA GLN A 25 -6.23 8.51 1.59
C GLN A 25 -6.52 8.09 3.02
N GLY A 26 -5.95 7.00 3.46
CA GLY A 26 -6.08 6.63 4.85
C GLY A 26 -6.34 5.16 5.08
N ILE A 27 -6.25 4.79 6.34
CA ILE A 27 -6.38 3.42 6.79
C ILE A 27 -7.34 3.41 7.97
N GLU A 28 -8.33 2.53 7.91
CA GLU A 28 -9.20 2.27 9.03
C GLU A 28 -8.90 0.87 9.53
N THR A 29 -8.59 0.75 10.81
CA THR A 29 -8.24 -0.53 11.43
C THR A 29 -9.42 -1.03 12.24
N LEU A 30 -9.86 -2.24 11.95
CA LEU A 30 -11.00 -2.85 12.62
C LEU A 30 -10.57 -4.17 13.22
N LEU A 31 -10.73 -4.29 14.53
CA LEU A 31 -10.43 -5.53 15.22
C LEU A 31 -11.58 -6.50 15.00
N LEU A 32 -11.25 -7.69 14.58
CA LEU A 32 -12.21 -8.76 14.41
C LEU A 32 -12.01 -9.76 15.55
N ASP A 33 -12.47 -10.99 15.37
CA ASP A 33 -12.35 -11.98 16.43
C ASP A 33 -10.92 -12.46 16.58
N GLY A 34 -10.49 -12.61 17.81
CA GLY A 34 -9.18 -13.16 18.13
C GLY A 34 -8.07 -12.27 17.57
N ASP A 35 -7.17 -12.85 16.80
CA ASP A 35 -6.04 -12.13 16.24
C ASP A 35 -6.31 -11.57 14.85
N LEU A 36 -7.55 -11.65 14.39
CA LEU A 36 -7.91 -11.16 13.08
C LEU A 36 -8.10 -9.65 13.10
N VAL A 37 -7.54 -8.97 12.12
CA VAL A 37 -7.66 -7.53 11.98
C VAL A 37 -7.94 -7.20 10.53
N SER A 38 -8.87 -6.29 10.31
CA SER A 38 -9.18 -5.79 8.98
C SER A 38 -8.60 -4.40 8.83
N PHE A 39 -7.87 -4.18 7.73
CA PHE A 39 -7.33 -2.88 7.39
C PHE A 39 -8.04 -2.40 6.13
N ARG A 40 -8.87 -1.39 6.28
CA ARG A 40 -9.56 -0.79 5.15
C ARG A 40 -8.77 0.40 4.68
N VAL A 41 -8.32 0.33 3.44
CA VAL A 41 -7.47 1.36 2.86
C VAL A 41 -8.18 1.99 1.68
N ALA A 42 -7.87 3.24 1.42
CA ALA A 42 -8.39 3.95 0.26
C ALA A 42 -7.26 4.71 -0.39
N MET A 43 -7.22 4.71 -1.72
CA MET A 43 -6.20 5.43 -2.46
C MET A 43 -6.69 5.77 -3.86
N THR A 44 -6.05 6.75 -4.47
CA THR A 44 -6.20 7.03 -5.89
C THR A 44 -4.86 6.85 -6.57
N GLY A 45 -4.87 6.72 -7.88
CA GLY A 45 -3.63 6.56 -8.63
C GLY A 45 -3.00 5.20 -8.53
N ALA A 46 -3.73 4.19 -8.06
CA ALA A 46 -3.24 2.84 -8.06
C ALA A 46 -3.16 2.33 -9.50
N ARG A 47 -2.12 1.59 -9.80
CA ARG A 47 -1.95 1.01 -11.13
C ARG A 47 -2.80 -0.23 -11.29
N ASP A 48 -2.96 -0.98 -10.20
CA ASP A 48 -3.75 -2.21 -10.19
C ASP A 48 -4.01 -2.63 -8.75
N ASN A 49 -4.59 -3.80 -8.58
CA ASN A 49 -4.89 -4.34 -7.26
C ASN A 49 -3.64 -4.49 -6.40
N ALA A 50 -2.50 -4.75 -7.00
CA ALA A 50 -1.28 -4.98 -6.24
C ALA A 50 -0.88 -3.76 -5.43
N ASP A 51 -1.14 -2.56 -5.94
CA ASP A 51 -0.83 -1.33 -5.18
C ASP A 51 -1.70 -1.22 -3.94
N VAL A 52 -2.97 -1.59 -4.06
CA VAL A 52 -3.90 -1.57 -2.93
C VAL A 52 -3.52 -2.63 -1.91
N GLU A 53 -3.15 -3.81 -2.39
CA GLU A 53 -2.71 -4.89 -1.52
C GLU A 53 -1.44 -4.51 -0.77
N ALA A 54 -0.53 -3.81 -1.43
CA ALA A 54 0.69 -3.34 -0.78
C ALA A 54 0.38 -2.35 0.33
N TYR A 55 -0.58 -1.46 0.09
CA TYR A 55 -0.99 -0.50 1.12
C TYR A 55 -1.55 -1.25 2.34
N GLY A 56 -2.41 -2.23 2.12
CA GLY A 56 -2.95 -3.04 3.21
C GLY A 56 -1.87 -3.82 3.94
N ARG A 57 -0.90 -4.36 3.21
CA ARG A 57 0.21 -5.11 3.81
C ARG A 57 1.05 -4.21 4.69
N CYS A 58 1.31 -2.99 4.25
CA CYS A 58 2.08 -2.04 5.04
C CYS A 58 1.34 -1.66 6.32
N ALA A 59 0.03 -1.47 6.23
CA ALA A 59 -0.79 -1.19 7.41
C ALA A 59 -0.72 -2.35 8.39
N ALA A 60 -0.84 -3.58 7.92
CA ALA A 60 -0.81 -4.75 8.79
C ALA A 60 0.54 -4.89 9.49
N ALA A 61 1.63 -4.67 8.76
CA ALA A 61 2.96 -4.80 9.33
C ALA A 61 3.19 -3.79 10.44
N GLN A 62 2.84 -2.53 10.20
CA GLN A 62 3.02 -1.51 11.23
C GLN A 62 2.13 -1.77 12.43
N TYR A 63 0.90 -2.17 12.21
CA TYR A 63 -0.02 -2.46 13.29
C TYR A 63 0.52 -3.61 14.16
N ALA A 64 1.08 -4.64 13.53
CA ALA A 64 1.65 -5.75 14.27
C ALA A 64 2.76 -5.25 15.20
N LEU A 65 3.65 -4.39 14.71
CA LEU A 65 4.71 -3.84 15.53
C LEU A 65 4.17 -2.99 16.67
N ILE A 66 3.14 -2.17 16.41
CA ILE A 66 2.53 -1.35 17.45
C ILE A 66 2.00 -2.23 18.58
N ARG A 67 1.46 -3.40 18.23
CA ARG A 67 0.93 -4.33 19.22
C ARG A 67 2.01 -5.22 19.83
N GLY A 68 3.26 -5.07 19.41
CA GLY A 68 4.34 -5.87 19.94
C GLY A 68 4.48 -7.24 19.30
N PHE A 69 3.93 -7.41 18.10
CA PHE A 69 4.02 -8.67 17.38
C PHE A 69 4.98 -8.54 16.21
N GLY A 70 5.70 -9.59 15.93
CA GLY A 70 6.71 -9.56 14.87
C GLY A 70 6.24 -10.05 13.52
N PHE A 71 5.07 -10.67 13.44
CA PHE A 71 4.63 -11.32 12.22
C PHE A 71 3.15 -11.09 11.98
N ALA A 72 2.76 -11.11 10.71
CA ALA A 72 1.38 -11.09 10.32
C ALA A 72 1.21 -12.09 9.16
N ARG A 73 0.02 -12.64 9.04
CA ARG A 73 -0.29 -13.57 7.97
C ARG A 73 -1.50 -13.06 7.22
N HIS A 74 -1.37 -12.95 5.91
CA HIS A 74 -2.44 -12.50 5.06
C HIS A 74 -3.55 -13.54 4.98
N VAL A 75 -4.79 -13.13 5.20
CA VAL A 75 -5.95 -13.98 5.06
C VAL A 75 -6.62 -13.74 3.72
N ARG A 76 -6.99 -12.50 3.43
CA ARG A 76 -7.58 -12.12 2.16
C ARG A 76 -7.53 -10.62 1.99
N THR A 77 -7.61 -10.15 0.77
CA THR A 77 -7.81 -8.74 0.46
C THR A 77 -8.85 -8.64 -0.65
N ASN A 78 -9.90 -7.90 -0.37
CA ASN A 78 -10.90 -7.57 -1.38
C ASN A 78 -10.65 -6.16 -1.87
N VAL A 79 -10.63 -5.97 -3.18
CA VAL A 79 -10.34 -4.68 -3.78
C VAL A 79 -11.51 -4.25 -4.64
N ALA A 80 -11.88 -2.98 -4.54
CA ALA A 80 -12.91 -2.40 -5.38
C ALA A 80 -12.39 -1.05 -5.89
N ASN A 81 -12.83 -0.69 -7.08
CA ASN A 81 -12.49 0.58 -7.69
C ASN A 81 -13.76 1.22 -8.18
N ALA A 82 -14.05 2.42 -7.69
CA ALA A 82 -15.23 3.16 -8.11
C ALA A 82 -14.85 4.62 -8.28
N GLY A 83 -15.06 5.14 -9.48
CA GLY A 83 -14.78 6.55 -9.75
C GLY A 83 -13.33 6.94 -9.52
N GLY A 84 -12.41 6.03 -9.76
CA GLY A 84 -10.99 6.29 -9.56
C GLY A 84 -10.50 6.12 -8.14
N VAL A 85 -11.40 5.86 -7.20
CA VAL A 85 -11.02 5.59 -5.81
C VAL A 85 -10.93 4.08 -5.63
N TRP A 86 -9.76 3.64 -5.21
CA TRP A 86 -9.50 2.23 -4.95
C TRP A 86 -9.64 1.99 -3.46
N ARG A 87 -10.41 0.97 -3.10
CA ARG A 87 -10.59 0.60 -1.70
C ARG A 87 -10.22 -0.84 -1.52
N GLY A 88 -9.52 -1.12 -0.44
CA GLY A 88 -9.15 -2.47 -0.10
C GLY A 88 -9.61 -2.81 1.30
N ASP A 89 -10.00 -4.07 1.49
CA ASP A 89 -10.29 -4.61 2.80
C ASP A 89 -9.32 -5.77 2.99
N ALA A 90 -8.22 -5.50 3.66
CA ALA A 90 -7.13 -6.44 3.85
C ALA A 90 -7.23 -7.05 5.24
N VAL A 91 -7.43 -8.35 5.31
CA VAL A 91 -7.56 -9.05 6.58
C VAL A 91 -6.31 -9.86 6.83
N TYR A 92 -5.79 -9.69 8.03
CA TYR A 92 -4.57 -10.36 8.48
C TYR A 92 -4.78 -10.92 9.87
N THR A 93 -4.04 -11.99 10.20
CA THR A 93 -3.83 -12.37 11.60
C THR A 93 -2.48 -11.84 12.02
N ILE A 94 -2.37 -11.40 13.27
CA ILE A 94 -1.08 -10.94 13.80
C ILE A 94 -0.57 -11.97 14.81
N SER A 95 0.75 -12.09 14.91
CA SER A 95 1.33 -13.15 15.72
C SER A 95 2.71 -12.75 16.24
N ALA A 96 3.01 -13.16 17.46
CA ALA A 96 4.34 -12.97 18.04
C ALA A 96 5.34 -13.97 17.50
N ALA A 97 4.88 -15.13 17.07
CA ALA A 97 5.74 -16.16 16.55
C ALA A 97 5.48 -16.32 15.06
N LEU A 98 6.44 -16.88 14.34
CA LEU A 98 6.31 -17.09 12.91
C LEU A 98 5.16 -18.06 12.63
N PRO A 99 4.07 -17.61 12.03
CA PRO A 99 2.96 -18.50 11.70
C PRO A 99 3.36 -19.44 10.57
N ARG A 100 2.69 -20.57 10.52
CA ARG A 100 2.87 -21.48 9.41
C ARG A 100 2.12 -20.95 8.21
N GLY A 101 2.65 -21.23 7.02
CA GLY A 101 1.98 -20.88 5.79
C GLY A 101 2.81 -19.96 4.94
N LEU A 102 2.31 -19.74 3.72
CA LEU A 102 3.08 -19.05 2.72
C LEU A 102 2.84 -17.55 2.69
N LYS A 103 1.84 -17.05 3.37
CA LYS A 103 1.46 -15.65 3.28
C LYS A 103 1.85 -14.86 4.52
N THR A 104 2.90 -15.31 5.17
CA THR A 104 3.40 -14.66 6.38
C THR A 104 4.38 -13.58 6.01
N ILE A 105 4.27 -12.45 6.66
CA ILE A 105 5.22 -11.35 6.50
C ILE A 105 5.92 -11.08 7.81
N ASP A 106 7.19 -10.73 7.71
CA ASP A 106 7.98 -10.22 8.82
C ASP A 106 7.66 -8.74 8.95
N ALA A 107 7.13 -8.33 10.09
CA ALA A 107 6.61 -6.99 10.23
C ALA A 107 7.72 -5.93 10.13
N GLU A 108 8.88 -6.18 10.72
CA GLU A 108 9.96 -5.19 10.67
C GLU A 108 10.51 -5.02 9.26
N VAL A 109 10.72 -6.13 8.57
CA VAL A 109 11.23 -6.08 7.20
C VAL A 109 10.22 -5.38 6.30
N THR A 110 8.95 -5.71 6.46
CA THR A 110 7.89 -5.13 5.63
C THR A 110 7.77 -3.63 5.85
N VAL A 111 7.81 -3.16 7.09
CA VAL A 111 7.72 -1.73 7.37
C VAL A 111 8.90 -0.99 6.75
N ARG A 112 10.09 -1.58 6.80
CA ARG A 112 11.26 -0.98 6.19
C ARG A 112 11.08 -0.85 4.68
N ASP A 113 10.59 -1.90 4.05
CA ASP A 113 10.35 -1.87 2.61
C ASP A 113 9.27 -0.85 2.25
N CYS A 114 8.23 -0.74 3.07
CA CYS A 114 7.18 0.25 2.86
C CYS A 114 7.75 1.67 2.89
N GLY A 115 8.64 1.94 3.84
CA GLY A 115 9.28 3.25 3.91
C GLY A 115 10.11 3.54 2.66
N ALA A 116 10.83 2.54 2.15
CA ALA A 116 11.63 2.72 0.95
C ALA A 116 10.76 2.95 -0.28
N GLN A 117 9.54 2.45 -0.28
CA GLN A 117 8.61 2.62 -1.40
C GLN A 117 7.70 3.83 -1.23
N GLY A 118 7.79 4.54 -0.12
CA GLY A 118 6.94 5.70 0.11
C GLY A 118 5.50 5.35 0.43
N ILE A 119 5.23 4.14 0.91
CA ILE A 119 3.88 3.72 1.28
C ILE A 119 3.68 4.02 2.76
N PRO A 120 2.66 4.81 3.11
CA PRO A 120 2.43 5.12 4.52
C PRO A 120 1.87 3.93 5.28
N THR A 121 1.98 4.01 6.59
CA THR A 121 1.48 2.98 7.49
C THR A 121 0.45 3.59 8.45
N VAL A 122 -0.05 2.76 9.35
CA VAL A 122 -1.02 3.24 10.33
C VAL A 122 -0.39 4.18 11.35
#